data_c47fda938a4eceada271a2cca46a6365
#
_entry.id   c47fda938a4eceada271a2cca46a6365
#
_cell.length_a   1.000
_cell.length_b   1.000
_cell.length_c   1.000
_cell.angle_alpha   90.00
_cell.angle_beta   90.00
_cell.angle_gamma   90.00
#
_symmetry.space_group_name_H-M   'P 1'
#
loop_
_entity.id
_entity.type
_entity.pdbx_description
1 polymer ?
#
loop_
_entity_poly.entity_id
_entity_poly.type
_entity_poly.pdbx_seq_one_letter_code
_entity_poly.pdbx_strand_id
1 'polypeptide(L)'
;MDFAELVFKRIDESWIKAQDYIEWANELLEDGCEAPSIWQLAACSSDVPVDPDEVERLFQSCISELGLELPSDWYTALCAYSSSICENMLQGSLLPWECVTEMLAIADDHNEPYIHWIWIDLVDDLHRTTVKTTSVHFYSTLNLSDPEACIRIVAHQFVSLCSISLPERFPWIWHCEVCGAISKENTFTEVNSDTCTSCGGISTMKNLRFFEHRDVFLKNRHSGSSFVAPC
;
A
#
# COMPACT_ATOMS: atom_id res chain seq x y z
N MET A 1 -14.64 -2.55 11.31
CA MET A 1 -13.94 -1.67 10.31
C MET A 1 -12.77 -0.95 11.01
N ASP A 2 -11.54 -1.12 10.56
CA ASP A 2 -10.41 -0.40 11.14
C ASP A 2 -10.36 1.08 10.66
N PHE A 3 -9.52 1.88 11.35
CA PHE A 3 -9.39 3.30 11.03
C PHE A 3 -8.85 3.57 9.63
N ALA A 4 -7.93 2.74 9.15
CA ALA A 4 -7.33 2.93 7.83
C ALA A 4 -8.35 2.67 6.71
N GLU A 5 -9.18 1.63 6.86
CA GLU A 5 -10.30 1.35 5.96
C GLU A 5 -11.32 2.50 5.94
N LEU A 6 -11.73 2.98 7.12
CA LEU A 6 -12.69 4.08 7.24
C LEU A 6 -12.18 5.34 6.52
N VAL A 7 -10.92 5.71 6.76
CA VAL A 7 -10.34 6.92 6.17
C VAL A 7 -10.13 6.78 4.68
N PHE A 8 -9.76 5.58 4.20
CA PHE A 8 -9.65 5.31 2.77
C PHE A 8 -11.01 5.49 2.09
N LYS A 9 -12.06 4.85 2.59
CA LYS A 9 -13.44 5.02 2.09
C LYS A 9 -13.89 6.49 2.08
N ARG A 10 -13.49 7.24 3.10
CA ARG A 10 -13.83 8.67 3.21
C ARG A 10 -13.16 9.53 2.13
N ILE A 11 -11.90 9.27 1.81
CA ILE A 11 -11.16 10.03 0.79
C ILE A 11 -11.57 9.62 -0.63
N ASP A 12 -11.94 8.38 -0.82
CA ASP A 12 -12.44 7.87 -2.11
C ASP A 12 -13.86 8.35 -2.45
N GLU A 13 -14.52 9.06 -1.53
CA GLU A 13 -15.80 9.78 -1.62
C GLU A 13 -17.01 8.96 -2.10
N SER A 14 -16.82 7.80 -2.73
CA SER A 14 -17.90 7.07 -3.41
C SER A 14 -18.64 6.09 -2.51
N TRP A 15 -18.12 5.76 -1.33
CA TRP A 15 -18.59 4.58 -0.59
C TRP A 15 -18.89 4.81 0.89
N ILE A 16 -18.49 5.93 1.49
CA ILE A 16 -18.67 6.12 2.94
C ILE A 16 -20.10 6.48 3.30
N LYS A 17 -20.63 5.84 4.32
CA LYS A 17 -21.95 6.08 4.87
C LYS A 17 -21.84 6.44 6.36
N ALA A 18 -22.86 7.12 6.90
CA ALA A 18 -22.94 7.38 8.33
C ALA A 18 -22.76 6.11 9.18
N GLN A 19 -23.25 4.98 8.67
CA GLN A 19 -23.11 3.68 9.30
C GLN A 19 -21.65 3.24 9.48
N ASP A 20 -20.76 3.53 8.51
CA ASP A 20 -19.35 3.14 8.59
C ASP A 20 -18.64 3.82 9.78
N TYR A 21 -18.96 5.08 10.03
CA TYR A 21 -18.43 5.81 11.19
C TYR A 21 -18.95 5.25 12.53
N ILE A 22 -20.23 4.86 12.56
CA ILE A 22 -20.87 4.28 13.75
C ILE A 22 -20.27 2.90 14.05
N GLU A 23 -20.07 2.08 13.02
CA GLU A 23 -19.43 0.76 13.17
C GLU A 23 -18.01 0.89 13.72
N TRP A 24 -17.20 1.79 13.16
CA TRP A 24 -15.86 2.07 13.67
C TRP A 24 -15.87 2.50 15.14
N ALA A 25 -16.80 3.39 15.51
CA ALA A 25 -16.92 3.82 16.89
C ALA A 25 -17.32 2.67 17.83
N ASN A 26 -18.23 1.79 17.40
CA ASN A 26 -18.63 0.62 18.20
C ASN A 26 -17.46 -0.36 18.40
N GLU A 27 -16.67 -0.64 17.37
CA GLU A 27 -15.48 -1.49 17.50
C GLU A 27 -14.47 -0.90 18.50
N LEU A 28 -14.24 0.42 18.45
CA LEU A 28 -13.36 1.07 19.43
C LEU A 28 -13.88 0.95 20.87
N LEU A 29 -15.22 0.99 21.06
CA LEU A 29 -15.83 0.76 22.39
C LEU A 29 -15.66 -0.68 22.85
N GLU A 30 -15.80 -1.66 21.93
CA GLU A 30 -15.56 -3.09 22.23
C GLU A 30 -14.10 -3.33 22.61
N ASP A 31 -13.16 -2.59 22.01
CA ASP A 31 -11.73 -2.61 22.35
C ASP A 31 -11.39 -1.82 23.63
N GLY A 32 -12.40 -1.25 24.29
CA GLY A 32 -12.26 -0.56 25.58
C GLY A 32 -11.88 0.91 25.48
N CYS A 33 -12.09 1.57 24.35
CA CYS A 33 -11.92 3.01 24.23
C CYS A 33 -12.98 3.75 25.07
N GLU A 34 -12.56 4.63 25.97
CA GLU A 34 -13.43 5.39 26.86
C GLU A 34 -13.63 6.85 26.41
N ALA A 35 -13.19 7.23 25.22
CA ALA A 35 -13.27 8.60 24.73
C ALA A 35 -14.73 9.06 24.59
N PRO A 36 -15.14 10.20 25.20
CA PRO A 36 -16.51 10.68 25.14
C PRO A 36 -17.04 10.94 23.75
N SER A 37 -16.21 11.38 22.80
CA SER A 37 -16.61 11.58 21.41
C SER A 37 -16.97 10.27 20.72
N ILE A 38 -16.27 9.16 21.04
CA ILE A 38 -16.54 7.82 20.50
C ILE A 38 -17.93 7.34 20.99
N TRP A 39 -18.23 7.54 22.29
CA TRP A 39 -19.57 7.24 22.82
C TRP A 39 -20.69 7.99 22.10
N GLN A 40 -20.46 9.28 21.80
CA GLN A 40 -21.43 10.10 21.08
C GLN A 40 -21.65 9.62 19.65
N LEU A 41 -20.56 9.28 18.95
CA LEU A 41 -20.62 8.78 17.57
C LEU A 41 -21.30 7.41 17.50
N ALA A 42 -20.97 6.49 18.40
CA ALA A 42 -21.59 5.17 18.48
C ALA A 42 -23.08 5.24 18.88
N ALA A 43 -23.48 6.27 19.64
CA ALA A 43 -24.87 6.49 20.00
C ALA A 43 -25.74 7.04 18.86
N CYS A 44 -25.15 7.46 17.74
CA CYS A 44 -25.89 7.79 16.53
C CYS A 44 -26.52 6.52 15.97
N SER A 45 -27.86 6.37 16.13
CA SER A 45 -28.56 5.16 15.74
C SER A 45 -28.82 5.13 14.23
N SER A 46 -28.58 3.99 13.60
CA SER A 46 -28.96 3.75 12.20
C SER A 46 -30.47 3.69 11.97
N ASP A 47 -31.25 3.59 13.05
CA ASP A 47 -32.70 3.47 12.97
C ASP A 47 -33.44 4.83 12.78
N VAL A 48 -32.70 5.92 12.90
CA VAL A 48 -33.21 7.28 12.67
C VAL A 48 -32.35 7.89 11.56
N PRO A 49 -32.91 8.66 10.60
CA PRO A 49 -32.10 9.37 9.63
C PRO A 49 -31.08 10.25 10.37
N VAL A 50 -29.82 9.83 10.34
CA VAL A 50 -28.73 10.56 10.99
C VAL A 50 -28.34 11.70 10.08
N ASP A 51 -28.19 12.90 10.63
CA ASP A 51 -27.67 14.05 9.90
C ASP A 51 -26.18 13.78 9.55
N PRO A 52 -25.82 13.71 8.26
CA PRO A 52 -24.43 13.48 7.84
C PRO A 52 -23.46 14.54 8.39
N ASP A 53 -23.89 15.79 8.53
CA ASP A 53 -23.08 16.88 9.06
C ASP A 53 -22.78 16.66 10.57
N GLU A 54 -23.74 16.11 11.30
CA GLU A 54 -23.56 15.77 12.71
C GLU A 54 -22.56 14.61 12.88
N VAL A 55 -22.66 13.57 12.06
CA VAL A 55 -21.73 12.44 12.07
C VAL A 55 -20.30 12.91 11.75
N GLU A 56 -20.14 13.72 10.70
CA GLU A 56 -18.83 14.26 10.33
C GLU A 56 -18.26 15.13 11.47
N ARG A 57 -19.06 15.97 12.10
CA ARG A 57 -18.62 16.76 13.26
C ARG A 57 -18.18 15.90 14.44
N LEU A 58 -18.91 14.82 14.74
CA LEU A 58 -18.53 13.89 15.79
C LEU A 58 -17.25 13.12 15.44
N PHE A 59 -17.12 12.66 14.20
CA PHE A 59 -15.90 12.02 13.72
C PHE A 59 -14.67 12.92 13.89
N GLN A 60 -14.76 14.20 13.47
CA GLN A 60 -13.66 15.15 13.67
C GLN A 60 -13.31 15.34 15.16
N SER A 61 -14.32 15.29 16.03
CA SER A 61 -14.10 15.33 17.48
C SER A 61 -13.35 14.08 17.98
N CYS A 62 -13.70 12.89 17.44
CA CYS A 62 -12.98 11.64 17.74
C CYS A 62 -11.53 11.70 17.30
N ILE A 63 -11.27 12.16 16.06
CA ILE A 63 -9.91 12.31 15.52
C ILE A 63 -9.07 13.19 16.45
N SER A 64 -9.62 14.35 16.86
CA SER A 64 -8.92 15.28 17.74
C SER A 64 -8.68 14.69 19.13
N GLU A 65 -9.67 14.01 19.72
CA GLU A 65 -9.57 13.43 21.06
C GLU A 65 -8.59 12.26 21.14
N LEU A 66 -8.58 11.43 20.10
CA LEU A 66 -7.67 10.28 19.99
C LEU A 66 -6.28 10.65 19.48
N GLY A 67 -6.07 11.91 19.04
CA GLY A 67 -4.80 12.35 18.46
C GLY A 67 -4.45 11.63 17.16
N LEU A 68 -5.46 11.23 16.38
CA LEU A 68 -5.27 10.56 15.10
C LEU A 68 -4.96 11.57 14.00
N GLU A 69 -4.18 11.16 13.02
CA GLU A 69 -3.86 11.95 11.85
C GLU A 69 -4.59 11.40 10.62
N LEU A 70 -5.22 12.30 9.87
CA LEU A 70 -5.84 11.94 8.60
C LEU A 70 -4.79 11.99 7.48
N PRO A 71 -4.77 10.99 6.58
CA PRO A 71 -3.93 11.05 5.38
C PRO A 71 -4.18 12.31 4.57
N SER A 72 -3.11 12.87 4.01
CA SER A 72 -3.16 14.12 3.24
C SER A 72 -3.73 13.95 1.84
N ASP A 73 -3.72 12.74 1.31
CA ASP A 73 -4.10 12.43 -0.07
C ASP A 73 -4.57 10.97 -0.22
N TRP A 74 -5.19 10.71 -1.36
CA TRP A 74 -5.75 9.40 -1.70
C TRP A 74 -4.69 8.28 -1.67
N TYR A 75 -3.49 8.52 -2.20
CA TYR A 75 -2.45 7.49 -2.26
C TYR A 75 -1.93 7.11 -0.88
N THR A 76 -1.78 8.09 0.01
CA THR A 76 -1.40 7.86 1.41
C THR A 76 -2.47 7.04 2.14
N ALA A 77 -3.76 7.35 1.91
CA ALA A 77 -4.87 6.59 2.48
C ALA A 77 -4.92 5.16 1.93
N LEU A 78 -4.74 4.98 0.62
CA LEU A 78 -4.65 3.66 -0.02
C LEU A 78 -3.53 2.82 0.58
N CYS A 79 -2.33 3.40 0.72
CA CYS A 79 -1.19 2.72 1.32
C CYS A 79 -1.45 2.33 2.79
N ALA A 80 -2.09 3.20 3.57
CA ALA A 80 -2.44 2.91 4.96
C ALA A 80 -3.44 1.74 5.05
N TYR A 81 -4.51 1.77 4.25
CA TYR A 81 -5.51 0.71 4.22
C TYR A 81 -4.93 -0.63 3.74
N SER A 82 -4.21 -0.62 2.63
CA SER A 82 -3.57 -1.84 2.11
C SER A 82 -2.51 -2.41 3.08
N SER A 83 -1.81 -1.54 3.82
CA SER A 83 -0.87 -1.99 4.85
C SER A 83 -1.59 -2.64 6.02
N SER A 84 -2.73 -2.11 6.48
CA SER A 84 -3.50 -2.72 7.57
C SER A 84 -3.97 -4.14 7.23
N ILE A 85 -4.42 -4.38 5.99
CA ILE A 85 -4.77 -5.72 5.49
C ILE A 85 -3.56 -6.67 5.59
N CYS A 86 -2.40 -6.21 5.12
CA CYS A 86 -1.15 -6.99 5.20
C CYS A 86 -0.75 -7.29 6.65
N GLU A 87 -0.83 -6.30 7.53
CA GLU A 87 -0.48 -6.42 8.94
C GLU A 87 -1.43 -7.39 9.67
N ASN A 88 -2.74 -7.32 9.40
CA ASN A 88 -3.74 -8.25 9.92
C ASN A 88 -3.40 -9.70 9.52
N MET A 89 -3.01 -9.92 8.27
CA MET A 89 -2.56 -11.25 7.82
C MET A 89 -1.26 -11.69 8.50
N LEU A 90 -0.28 -10.78 8.65
CA LEU A 90 0.99 -11.09 9.30
C LEU A 90 0.83 -11.41 10.79
N GLN A 91 -0.15 -10.80 11.46
CA GLN A 91 -0.53 -11.07 12.85
C GLN A 91 -1.41 -12.32 13.01
N GLY A 92 -1.93 -12.87 11.93
CA GLY A 92 -2.76 -14.08 11.92
C GLY A 92 -4.25 -13.83 12.09
N SER A 93 -4.71 -12.60 12.02
CA SER A 93 -6.13 -12.22 12.05
C SER A 93 -6.82 -12.43 10.70
N LEU A 94 -6.04 -12.54 9.62
CA LEU A 94 -6.50 -12.78 8.26
C LEU A 94 -5.69 -13.92 7.63
N LEU A 95 -6.33 -14.77 6.82
CA LEU A 95 -5.61 -15.83 6.12
C LEU A 95 -4.82 -15.26 4.93
N PRO A 96 -3.68 -15.89 4.54
CA PRO A 96 -2.86 -15.39 3.43
C PRO A 96 -3.62 -15.19 2.12
N TRP A 97 -4.48 -16.12 1.74
CA TRP A 97 -5.28 -16.01 0.51
C TRP A 97 -6.41 -15.01 0.60
N GLU A 98 -6.95 -14.75 1.79
CA GLU A 98 -7.91 -13.67 2.00
C GLU A 98 -7.23 -12.31 1.79
N CYS A 99 -6.03 -12.13 2.36
CA CYS A 99 -5.23 -10.93 2.09
C CYS A 99 -5.00 -10.71 0.59
N VAL A 100 -4.62 -11.74 -0.16
CA VAL A 100 -4.46 -11.64 -1.63
C VAL A 100 -5.76 -11.21 -2.29
N THR A 101 -6.89 -11.79 -1.90
CA THR A 101 -8.20 -11.45 -2.46
C THR A 101 -8.56 -9.98 -2.24
N GLU A 102 -8.36 -9.47 -1.03
CA GLU A 102 -8.57 -8.06 -0.69
C GLU A 102 -7.65 -7.14 -1.51
N MET A 103 -6.36 -7.48 -1.60
CA MET A 103 -5.39 -6.67 -2.34
C MET A 103 -5.68 -6.62 -3.84
N LEU A 104 -6.18 -7.72 -4.43
CA LEU A 104 -6.60 -7.75 -5.82
C LEU A 104 -7.92 -6.99 -6.05
N ALA A 105 -8.86 -7.06 -5.11
CA ALA A 105 -10.10 -6.28 -5.18
C ALA A 105 -9.81 -4.78 -5.18
N ILE A 106 -8.92 -4.31 -4.30
CA ILE A 106 -8.47 -2.91 -4.29
C ILE A 106 -7.80 -2.53 -5.63
N ALA A 107 -6.98 -3.43 -6.19
CA ALA A 107 -6.34 -3.17 -7.47
C ALA A 107 -7.36 -3.00 -8.60
N ASP A 108 -8.36 -3.87 -8.68
CA ASP A 108 -9.41 -3.84 -9.70
C ASP A 108 -10.31 -2.61 -9.58
N ASP A 109 -10.75 -2.29 -8.36
CA ASP A 109 -11.65 -1.17 -8.07
C ASP A 109 -11.01 0.21 -8.36
N HIS A 110 -9.67 0.31 -8.28
CA HIS A 110 -8.94 1.59 -8.38
C HIS A 110 -7.99 1.67 -9.59
N ASN A 111 -8.29 0.98 -10.68
CA ASN A 111 -7.50 0.98 -11.92
C ASN A 111 -6.03 0.56 -11.74
N GLU A 112 -5.81 -0.49 -10.98
CA GLU A 112 -4.50 -1.12 -10.79
C GLU A 112 -3.41 -0.11 -10.35
N PRO A 113 -3.49 0.47 -9.13
CA PRO A 113 -2.44 1.33 -8.63
C PRO A 113 -1.07 0.65 -8.70
N TYR A 114 -0.05 1.35 -9.16
CA TYR A 114 1.26 0.75 -9.46
C TYR A 114 1.86 -0.08 -8.31
N ILE A 115 1.60 0.31 -7.06
CA ILE A 115 2.08 -0.45 -5.91
C ILE A 115 1.42 -1.84 -5.81
N HIS A 116 0.17 -1.99 -6.28
CA HIS A 116 -0.56 -3.26 -6.24
C HIS A 116 -0.11 -4.26 -7.31
N TRP A 117 0.64 -3.84 -8.32
CA TRP A 117 1.18 -4.74 -9.33
C TRP A 117 2.05 -5.85 -8.75
N ILE A 118 2.62 -5.63 -7.56
CA ILE A 118 3.37 -6.69 -6.88
C ILE A 118 2.48 -7.88 -6.49
N TRP A 119 1.20 -7.64 -6.20
CA TRP A 119 0.24 -8.68 -5.88
C TRP A 119 -0.27 -9.39 -7.13
N ILE A 120 -0.55 -8.65 -8.20
CA ILE A 120 -0.95 -9.19 -9.50
C ILE A 120 0.15 -10.12 -10.03
N ASP A 121 1.39 -9.66 -10.04
CA ASP A 121 2.54 -10.45 -10.49
C ASP A 121 2.78 -11.71 -9.61
N LEU A 122 2.56 -11.62 -8.29
CA LEU A 122 2.66 -12.78 -7.38
C LEU A 122 1.63 -13.84 -7.74
N VAL A 123 0.36 -13.46 -7.93
CA VAL A 123 -0.72 -14.39 -8.25
C VAL A 123 -0.47 -15.04 -9.60
N ASP A 124 -0.02 -14.30 -10.59
CA ASP A 124 0.39 -14.82 -11.89
C ASP A 124 1.47 -15.89 -11.77
N ASP A 125 2.51 -15.63 -10.97
CA ASP A 125 3.60 -16.58 -10.77
C ASP A 125 3.14 -17.85 -10.03
N LEU A 126 2.32 -17.71 -9.00
CA LEU A 126 1.75 -18.85 -8.28
C LEU A 126 0.85 -19.69 -9.20
N HIS A 127 0.05 -19.03 -10.06
CA HIS A 127 -0.77 -19.74 -11.04
C HIS A 127 0.08 -20.49 -12.09
N ARG A 128 1.11 -19.85 -12.64
CA ARG A 128 2.05 -20.46 -13.60
C ARG A 128 2.76 -21.67 -13.02
N THR A 129 3.13 -21.63 -11.74
CA THR A 129 3.72 -22.76 -11.04
C THR A 129 2.75 -23.94 -10.99
N THR A 130 1.47 -23.69 -10.71
CA THR A 130 0.42 -24.72 -10.67
C THR A 130 0.22 -25.40 -12.02
N VAL A 131 0.24 -24.66 -13.13
CA VAL A 131 0.04 -25.18 -14.50
C VAL A 131 1.36 -25.67 -15.14
N LYS A 132 2.48 -25.64 -14.40
CA LYS A 132 3.81 -26.11 -14.85
C LYS A 132 4.26 -25.49 -16.18
N THR A 133 4.05 -24.20 -16.35
CA THR A 133 4.56 -23.48 -17.53
C THR A 133 6.07 -23.25 -17.42
N THR A 134 6.76 -23.18 -18.56
CA THR A 134 8.21 -22.89 -18.62
C THR A 134 8.50 -21.39 -18.69
N SER A 135 7.51 -20.54 -18.45
CA SER A 135 7.65 -19.08 -18.49
C SER A 135 8.50 -18.55 -17.34
N VAL A 136 9.18 -17.44 -17.58
CA VAL A 136 9.96 -16.75 -16.56
C VAL A 136 9.00 -16.20 -15.49
N HIS A 137 9.32 -16.44 -14.23
CA HIS A 137 8.56 -15.93 -13.09
C HIS A 137 9.05 -14.54 -12.69
N PHE A 138 8.13 -13.68 -12.30
CA PHE A 138 8.44 -12.35 -11.75
C PHE A 138 9.18 -12.46 -10.40
N TYR A 139 8.83 -13.45 -9.61
CA TYR A 139 9.40 -13.75 -8.29
C TYR A 139 10.36 -14.95 -8.34
N SER A 140 11.28 -14.97 -9.31
CA SER A 140 12.23 -16.08 -9.51
C SER A 140 13.07 -16.43 -8.28
N THR A 141 13.18 -15.53 -7.30
CA THR A 141 13.94 -15.73 -6.06
C THR A 141 13.11 -16.28 -4.90
N LEU A 142 11.80 -16.42 -5.05
CA LEU A 142 10.92 -17.01 -4.04
C LEU A 142 10.73 -18.50 -4.30
N ASN A 143 10.52 -19.24 -3.21
CA ASN A 143 10.13 -20.64 -3.31
C ASN A 143 8.61 -20.75 -3.56
N LEU A 144 8.20 -20.62 -4.81
CA LEU A 144 6.78 -20.67 -5.21
C LEU A 144 6.07 -22.00 -4.92
N SER A 145 6.78 -23.03 -4.43
CA SER A 145 6.15 -24.26 -3.96
C SER A 145 5.50 -24.13 -2.57
N ASP A 146 5.77 -23.02 -1.87
CA ASP A 146 5.11 -22.63 -0.62
C ASP A 146 4.40 -21.28 -0.80
N PRO A 147 3.17 -21.28 -1.34
CA PRO A 147 2.44 -20.05 -1.65
C PRO A 147 2.21 -19.13 -0.44
N GLU A 148 1.88 -19.70 0.72
CA GLU A 148 1.61 -18.89 1.91
C GLU A 148 2.87 -18.18 2.43
N ALA A 149 4.02 -18.84 2.39
CA ALA A 149 5.28 -18.20 2.73
C ALA A 149 5.61 -17.07 1.74
N CYS A 150 5.35 -17.27 0.43
CA CYS A 150 5.52 -16.23 -0.58
C CYS A 150 4.62 -15.02 -0.32
N ILE A 151 3.33 -15.25 -0.02
CA ILE A 151 2.36 -14.18 0.30
C ILE A 151 2.85 -13.37 1.52
N ARG A 152 3.29 -14.03 2.59
CA ARG A 152 3.82 -13.34 3.79
C ARG A 152 5.06 -12.49 3.49
N ILE A 153 5.98 -13.00 2.66
CA ILE A 153 7.17 -12.24 2.25
C ILE A 153 6.76 -11.00 1.46
N VAL A 154 5.83 -11.15 0.51
CA VAL A 154 5.35 -10.03 -0.31
C VAL A 154 4.61 -9.00 0.55
N ALA A 155 3.80 -9.43 1.53
CA ALA A 155 3.13 -8.53 2.46
C ALA A 155 4.13 -7.68 3.27
N HIS A 156 5.17 -8.29 3.84
CA HIS A 156 6.22 -7.54 4.53
C HIS A 156 6.91 -6.52 3.62
N GLN A 157 7.16 -6.86 2.36
CA GLN A 157 7.75 -5.95 1.39
C GLN A 157 6.78 -4.81 1.06
N PHE A 158 5.50 -5.12 0.88
CA PHE A 158 4.46 -4.14 0.57
C PHE A 158 4.34 -3.08 1.66
N VAL A 159 4.20 -3.49 2.92
CA VAL A 159 4.18 -2.56 4.07
C VAL A 159 5.41 -1.66 4.07
N SER A 160 6.60 -2.22 3.77
CA SER A 160 7.82 -1.42 3.67
C SER A 160 7.79 -0.42 2.51
N LEU A 161 7.18 -0.78 1.38
CA LEU A 161 7.05 0.08 0.20
C LEU A 161 6.06 1.23 0.43
N CYS A 162 4.96 0.99 1.14
CA CYS A 162 3.97 2.01 1.48
C CYS A 162 4.55 3.19 2.28
N SER A 163 5.68 2.98 2.96
CA SER A 163 6.34 4.01 3.76
C SER A 163 7.38 4.83 2.99
N ILE A 164 7.53 4.64 1.67
CA ILE A 164 8.50 5.35 0.84
C ILE A 164 7.86 5.94 -0.41
N SER A 165 8.46 7.01 -0.92
CA SER A 165 8.10 7.53 -2.23
C SER A 165 8.57 6.57 -3.32
N LEU A 166 7.63 6.01 -4.06
CA LEU A 166 7.93 5.09 -5.16
C LEU A 166 8.16 5.84 -6.47
N PRO A 167 8.97 5.29 -7.39
CA PRO A 167 9.06 5.78 -8.76
C PRO A 167 7.70 5.70 -9.46
N GLU A 168 7.40 6.66 -10.33
CA GLU A 168 6.13 6.81 -11.04
C GLU A 168 5.69 5.56 -11.85
N ARG A 169 6.65 4.73 -12.26
CA ARG A 169 6.39 3.47 -13.00
C ARG A 169 6.77 2.22 -12.21
N PHE A 170 6.80 2.32 -10.88
CA PHE A 170 6.91 1.10 -10.10
C PHE A 170 5.91 0.04 -10.64
N PRO A 171 6.28 -1.23 -10.79
CA PRO A 171 7.48 -1.91 -10.29
C PRO A 171 8.73 -1.85 -11.19
N TRP A 172 8.76 -1.03 -12.22
CA TRP A 172 9.93 -0.81 -13.05
C TRP A 172 10.79 0.30 -12.46
N ILE A 173 12.10 0.04 -12.31
CA ILE A 173 13.05 0.97 -11.72
C ILE A 173 14.28 1.12 -12.62
N TRP A 174 14.76 2.34 -12.80
CA TRP A 174 16.03 2.62 -13.42
C TRP A 174 17.13 2.69 -12.35
N HIS A 175 18.09 1.80 -12.44
CA HIS A 175 19.17 1.61 -11.48
C HIS A 175 20.53 1.80 -12.15
N CYS A 176 21.42 2.53 -11.50
CA CYS A 176 22.80 2.69 -11.95
C CYS A 176 23.68 1.56 -11.40
N GLU A 177 24.30 0.78 -12.29
CA GLU A 177 25.18 -0.33 -11.89
C GLU A 177 26.47 0.14 -11.18
N VAL A 178 26.88 1.40 -11.39
CA VAL A 178 28.12 1.94 -10.83
C VAL A 178 27.93 2.47 -9.42
N CYS A 179 26.90 3.27 -9.17
CA CYS A 179 26.72 3.93 -7.88
C CYS A 179 25.47 3.48 -7.10
N GLY A 180 24.68 2.60 -7.67
CA GLY A 180 23.46 2.10 -7.04
C GLY A 180 22.29 3.09 -7.04
N ALA A 181 22.44 4.28 -7.61
CA ALA A 181 21.36 5.27 -7.62
C ALA A 181 20.16 4.78 -8.41
N ILE A 182 18.98 5.08 -7.89
CA ILE A 182 17.69 4.81 -8.55
C ILE A 182 17.17 6.12 -9.10
N SER A 183 16.86 6.15 -10.40
CA SER A 183 16.24 7.31 -11.02
C SER A 183 14.75 7.36 -10.69
N LYS A 184 14.27 8.54 -10.33
CA LYS A 184 12.85 8.82 -10.17
C LYS A 184 12.16 9.10 -11.51
N GLU A 185 12.93 9.58 -12.49
CA GLU A 185 12.39 10.04 -13.76
C GLU A 185 12.23 8.86 -14.72
N ASN A 186 11.03 8.75 -15.25
CA ASN A 186 10.74 7.93 -16.40
C ASN A 186 11.12 8.64 -17.68
N THR A 187 12.39 8.80 -17.92
CA THR A 187 12.83 9.28 -19.23
C THR A 187 12.72 8.18 -20.29
N PHE A 188 11.49 7.68 -20.51
CA PHE A 188 11.12 7.06 -21.78
C PHE A 188 10.80 8.11 -22.85
N THR A 189 10.91 9.38 -22.56
CA THR A 189 10.97 10.41 -23.58
C THR A 189 12.37 10.36 -24.17
N GLU A 190 12.46 9.59 -25.25
CA GLU A 190 13.39 9.76 -26.34
C GLU A 190 14.83 10.13 -25.97
N VAL A 191 15.74 9.21 -26.27
CA VAL A 191 17.10 9.51 -26.68
C VAL A 191 18.00 10.12 -25.60
N ASN A 192 18.89 9.28 -25.09
CA ASN A 192 20.20 9.70 -24.54
C ASN A 192 20.32 9.97 -23.05
N SER A 193 19.48 9.51 -22.17
CA SER A 193 19.87 9.53 -20.76
C SER A 193 20.43 8.19 -20.26
N ASP A 194 21.32 7.57 -21.03
CA ASP A 194 22.17 6.48 -20.52
C ASP A 194 23.10 6.96 -19.39
N THR A 195 23.01 8.25 -19.03
CA THR A 195 23.89 8.88 -18.06
C THR A 195 23.23 8.96 -16.69
N CYS A 196 23.88 8.38 -15.69
CA CYS A 196 23.41 8.49 -14.31
C CYS A 196 23.55 9.92 -13.80
N THR A 197 22.46 10.52 -13.33
CA THR A 197 22.45 11.88 -12.78
C THR A 197 23.23 12.01 -11.47
N SER A 198 23.44 10.91 -10.74
CA SER A 198 24.17 10.91 -9.47
C SER A 198 25.67 10.81 -9.62
N CYS A 199 26.19 9.97 -10.54
CA CYS A 199 27.63 9.76 -10.69
C CYS A 199 28.17 10.17 -12.06
N GLY A 200 27.33 10.59 -13.00
CA GLY A 200 27.72 10.94 -14.36
C GLY A 200 28.17 9.76 -15.24
N GLY A 201 27.98 8.51 -14.76
CA GLY A 201 28.34 7.33 -15.54
C GLY A 201 27.48 7.21 -16.79
N ILE A 202 28.14 7.00 -17.97
CA ILE A 202 27.45 6.86 -19.25
C ILE A 202 27.14 5.38 -19.48
N SER A 203 25.95 5.08 -19.98
CA SER A 203 25.44 3.70 -20.26
C SER A 203 25.44 2.78 -19.04
N THR A 204 25.32 3.37 -17.84
CA THR A 204 25.32 2.62 -16.56
C THR A 204 23.93 2.39 -15.99
N MET A 205 22.91 3.00 -16.59
CA MET A 205 21.52 2.86 -16.15
C MET A 205 20.88 1.62 -16.76
N LYS A 206 20.32 0.78 -15.91
CA LYS A 206 19.54 -0.38 -16.34
C LYS A 206 18.11 -0.30 -15.85
N ASN A 207 17.20 -0.71 -16.70
CA ASN A 207 15.79 -0.89 -16.34
C ASN A 207 15.64 -2.28 -15.71
N LEU A 208 15.28 -2.29 -14.45
CA LEU A 208 15.12 -3.50 -13.65
C LEU A 208 13.71 -3.58 -13.10
N ARG A 209 13.16 -4.79 -13.00
CA ARG A 209 11.95 -5.02 -12.23
C ARG A 209 12.28 -5.10 -10.74
N PHE A 210 11.46 -4.49 -9.92
CA PHE A 210 11.62 -4.52 -8.45
C PHE A 210 11.84 -5.94 -7.91
N PHE A 211 11.11 -6.90 -8.44
CA PHE A 211 11.14 -8.30 -7.96
C PHE A 211 12.49 -9.00 -8.14
N GLU A 212 13.22 -8.68 -9.21
CA GLU A 212 14.54 -9.24 -9.49
C GLU A 212 15.63 -8.57 -8.66
N HIS A 213 15.39 -7.32 -8.26
CA HIS A 213 16.40 -6.45 -7.62
C HIS A 213 15.91 -5.79 -6.33
N ARG A 214 14.89 -6.35 -5.69
CA ARG A 214 14.28 -5.81 -4.46
C ARG A 214 15.30 -5.52 -3.35
N ASP A 215 16.32 -6.38 -3.21
CA ASP A 215 17.34 -6.18 -2.18
C ASP A 215 18.19 -4.94 -2.45
N VAL A 216 18.46 -4.64 -3.73
CA VAL A 216 19.17 -3.43 -4.14
C VAL A 216 18.29 -2.20 -3.86
N PHE A 217 17.01 -2.28 -4.21
CA PHE A 217 16.07 -1.20 -3.99
C PHE A 217 15.87 -0.90 -2.49
N LEU A 218 15.69 -1.92 -1.68
CA LEU A 218 15.48 -1.77 -0.23
C LEU A 218 16.77 -1.40 0.52
N LYS A 219 17.95 -1.90 0.12
CA LYS A 219 19.23 -1.56 0.73
C LYS A 219 19.63 -0.11 0.52
N ASN A 220 19.39 0.45 -0.66
CA ASN A 220 19.71 1.86 -0.93
C ASN A 220 18.90 2.83 -0.06
N ARG A 221 17.81 2.39 0.55
CA ARG A 221 17.02 3.13 1.51
C ARG A 221 17.72 3.30 2.88
N HIS A 222 18.41 2.27 3.34
CA HIS A 222 19.09 2.29 4.64
C HIS A 222 20.37 3.13 4.65
N SER A 223 20.93 3.45 3.48
CA SER A 223 22.13 4.26 3.34
C SER A 223 21.91 5.78 3.30
N GLY A 224 20.72 6.26 3.68
CA GLY A 224 20.50 7.68 3.98
C GLY A 224 20.47 8.63 2.78
N SER A 225 20.26 8.15 1.57
CA SER A 225 19.91 9.01 0.44
C SER A 225 18.49 9.52 0.64
N SER A 226 18.35 10.65 1.34
CA SER A 226 17.12 11.40 1.43
C SER A 226 16.61 11.67 0.02
N PHE A 227 15.50 11.04 -0.32
CA PHE A 227 14.71 11.41 -1.48
C PHE A 227 14.12 12.81 -1.21
N VAL A 228 14.85 13.86 -1.59
CA VAL A 228 14.31 15.21 -1.58
C VAL A 228 13.35 15.30 -2.75
N ALA A 229 12.06 15.41 -2.45
CA ALA A 229 11.08 15.80 -3.46
C ALA A 229 11.42 17.21 -3.95
N PRO A 230 11.47 17.48 -5.25
CA PRO A 230 11.46 18.86 -5.72
C PRO A 230 10.09 19.47 -5.38
N CYS A 231 10.12 20.72 -4.88
CA CYS A 231 8.95 21.56 -4.68
C CYS A 231 8.22 21.82 -6.00
#